data_7c6f82d353c1b3abe8bc7fda42764fdc
#
_entry.id   7c6f82d353c1b3abe8bc7fda42764fdc
#
_cell.length_a   1.000
_cell.length_b   1.000
_cell.length_c   1.000
_cell.angle_alpha   90.00
_cell.angle_beta   90.00
_cell.angle_gamma   90.00
#
_symmetry.space_group_name_H-M   'P 1'
#
loop_
_entity.id
_entity.type
_entity.pdbx_description
1 polymer ?
#
loop_
_entity_poly.entity_id
_entity_poly.type
_entity_poly.pdbx_seq_one_letter_code
_entity_poly.pdbx_strand_id
1 'polypeptide(L)'
;MRTTAVIGRSNTLTWARVGLIGGVVTALLLTGLGVSHAESDTSYAKKRARGNAVTATLASLPPIVAPGARPSAPSSTGSLLATFSPADPGRPVVLERKVRRGWKVVDTATEDQWGSAAFAPRRGTYRARTTSGGRTWATRPVRTSRWTPEFEDTFSGSDLDASVWNDQRREHESVYAPRTCARVDAAARRVGGGVLHLGVAVDPQRVGTSCGYSSRGTSGTSPYLLNSQVATEHTRAFRHGIVAARIKPQRAKGMHSGFWMLPAGTTYVDGDPSGGVEVDVMEFFGETGRGTEAINSHIHYYEPGWDKVSLGDSFPATRRVLGKGRSWWDEFHVFSVEWTPREYVFRVDGREYYRERTAVSQAQQYLVLSNLTSDYELHELTPDEMDDAAQVDWVRVFDASSSRSTRTTRGRHVSR
;
A
#
# COMPACT_ATOMS: atom_id res chain seq x y z
N MET A 1 -66.33 -9.26 19.13
CA MET A 1 -66.43 -10.36 20.09
C MET A 1 -65.00 -10.67 20.63
N ARG A 2 -64.89 -10.52 21.97
CA ARG A 2 -63.93 -11.08 22.95
C ARG A 2 -62.45 -11.04 22.59
N THR A 3 -61.71 -10.09 23.04
CA THR A 3 -60.90 -9.96 24.28
C THR A 3 -60.27 -11.25 24.82
N THR A 4 -58.95 -11.38 24.87
CA THR A 4 -58.24 -11.89 26.04
C THR A 4 -56.82 -11.36 26.11
N ALA A 5 -56.54 -10.59 27.17
CA ALA A 5 -55.19 -10.17 27.60
C ALA A 5 -54.60 -11.26 28.50
N VAL A 6 -53.30 -11.44 28.45
CA VAL A 6 -52.54 -12.16 29.49
C VAL A 6 -51.40 -11.28 29.97
N ILE A 7 -51.52 -10.92 31.25
CA ILE A 7 -50.54 -10.23 32.10
C ILE A 7 -49.65 -11.31 32.76
N GLY A 8 -48.40 -11.04 32.91
CA GLY A 8 -47.49 -11.91 33.70
C GLY A 8 -46.11 -11.38 33.85
N ARG A 9 -45.91 -10.61 34.82
CA ARG A 9 -45.08 -10.62 36.06
C ARG A 9 -43.61 -10.18 35.90
N SER A 10 -43.38 -9.02 36.49
CA SER A 10 -42.11 -8.50 36.97
C SER A 10 -41.49 -9.37 38.06
N ASN A 11 -40.18 -9.58 38.02
CA ASN A 11 -39.42 -9.97 39.20
C ASN A 11 -38.29 -8.95 39.45
N THR A 12 -38.54 -8.14 40.45
CA THR A 12 -37.56 -7.33 41.18
C THR A 12 -36.72 -8.24 42.07
N LEU A 13 -35.43 -8.13 42.04
CA LEU A 13 -34.52 -8.68 43.06
C LEU A 13 -33.66 -7.58 43.65
N THR A 14 -33.82 -7.53 44.94
CA THR A 14 -33.37 -6.60 45.95
C THR A 14 -31.84 -6.64 46.16
N TRP A 15 -31.29 -5.47 46.52
CA TRP A 15 -29.95 -5.26 47.03
C TRP A 15 -29.82 -5.76 48.48
N ALA A 16 -28.74 -6.45 48.77
CA ALA A 16 -28.24 -6.65 50.15
C ALA A 16 -26.81 -6.11 50.24
N ARG A 17 -26.65 -5.14 51.16
CA ARG A 17 -25.39 -4.61 51.64
C ARG A 17 -24.80 -5.53 52.72
N VAL A 18 -23.52 -5.82 52.68
CA VAL A 18 -22.70 -6.19 53.85
C VAL A 18 -21.26 -5.73 53.55
N GLY A 19 -20.69 -4.88 54.22
CA GLY A 19 -19.85 -4.80 55.36
C GLY A 19 -18.33 -4.74 54.99
N LEU A 20 -17.69 -3.59 55.34
CA LEU A 20 -16.23 -3.41 55.34
C LEU A 20 -15.51 -4.39 56.31
N ILE A 21 -14.36 -4.90 55.90
CA ILE A 21 -13.19 -5.09 56.78
C ILE A 21 -11.94 -4.85 55.93
N GLY A 22 -10.98 -4.09 56.52
CA GLY A 22 -9.80 -3.59 55.86
C GLY A 22 -8.62 -4.55 55.74
N GLY A 23 -7.63 -4.09 55.03
CA GLY A 23 -6.24 -4.51 55.26
C GLY A 23 -5.48 -4.93 54.02
N VAL A 24 -4.38 -4.20 53.85
CA VAL A 24 -3.18 -4.54 53.07
C VAL A 24 -3.11 -4.03 51.64
N VAL A 25 -2.42 -2.95 51.51
CA VAL A 25 -1.85 -2.39 50.27
C VAL A 25 -0.74 -3.34 49.80
N THR A 26 -0.96 -4.01 48.70
CA THR A 26 0.13 -4.59 47.90
C THR A 26 0.11 -3.91 46.54
N ALA A 27 1.11 -3.11 46.30
CA ALA A 27 1.33 -2.46 45.02
C ALA A 27 1.67 -3.51 43.97
N LEU A 28 0.70 -3.87 43.13
CA LEU A 28 0.96 -4.60 41.89
C LEU A 28 1.26 -3.57 40.80
N LEU A 29 2.50 -3.53 40.40
CA LEU A 29 2.98 -2.89 39.18
C LEU A 29 2.24 -3.51 38.00
N LEU A 30 1.24 -2.82 37.50
CA LEU A 30 0.68 -3.04 36.16
C LEU A 30 1.76 -2.64 35.14
N THR A 31 2.56 -3.59 34.71
CA THR A 31 3.36 -3.44 33.51
C THR A 31 2.38 -3.40 32.32
N GLY A 32 2.16 -2.19 31.84
CA GLY A 32 1.48 -1.98 30.58
C GLY A 32 2.26 -2.72 29.49
N LEU A 33 1.61 -3.68 28.84
CA LEU A 33 2.05 -4.22 27.57
C LEU A 33 1.92 -3.12 26.52
N GLY A 34 2.94 -2.26 26.47
CA GLY A 34 3.19 -1.43 25.32
C GLY A 34 3.54 -2.38 24.17
N VAL A 35 2.69 -2.44 23.18
CA VAL A 35 3.01 -3.06 21.89
C VAL A 35 4.19 -2.28 21.33
N SER A 36 5.38 -2.83 21.49
CA SER A 36 6.61 -2.21 21.02
C SER A 36 6.69 -2.34 19.50
N HIS A 37 6.47 -1.24 18.82
CA HIS A 37 6.79 -1.07 17.39
C HIS A 37 8.32 -1.03 17.12
N ALA A 38 9.12 -1.68 17.97
CA ALA A 38 10.59 -1.59 17.93
C ALA A 38 11.30 -2.79 17.29
N GLU A 39 10.58 -3.81 16.81
CA GLU A 39 11.24 -5.00 16.27
C GLU A 39 11.52 -5.00 14.77
N SER A 40 10.90 -4.11 13.97
CA SER A 40 11.16 -4.04 12.52
C SER A 40 12.54 -3.42 12.18
N ASP A 41 13.07 -2.56 13.04
CA ASP A 41 14.39 -1.93 12.82
C ASP A 41 15.58 -2.90 12.98
N THR A 42 15.38 -4.01 13.68
CA THR A 42 16.46 -4.99 13.95
C THR A 42 16.66 -6.02 12.84
N SER A 43 15.65 -6.31 12.02
CA SER A 43 15.79 -7.30 10.94
C SER A 43 16.57 -6.73 9.75
N TYR A 44 16.42 -5.45 9.43
CA TYR A 44 17.21 -4.78 8.40
C TYR A 44 18.65 -4.50 8.86
N ALA A 45 18.84 -4.17 10.15
CA ALA A 45 20.18 -3.93 10.73
C ALA A 45 20.98 -5.23 10.98
N LYS A 46 20.32 -6.35 11.35
CA LYS A 46 21.00 -7.63 11.57
C LYS A 46 21.56 -8.30 10.32
N LYS A 47 21.12 -7.90 9.10
CA LYS A 47 21.76 -8.35 7.84
C LYS A 47 23.12 -7.70 7.58
N ARG A 48 23.51 -6.68 8.32
CA ARG A 48 24.80 -5.97 8.16
C ARG A 48 26.02 -6.70 8.72
N ALA A 49 25.86 -7.75 9.50
CA ALA A 49 26.95 -8.30 10.34
C ALA A 49 27.55 -9.64 9.88
N ARG A 50 27.29 -10.11 8.65
CA ARG A 50 27.98 -11.33 8.14
C ARG A 50 28.61 -11.10 6.78
N GLY A 51 29.91 -10.79 6.82
CA GLY A 51 30.85 -11.04 5.72
C GLY A 51 30.73 -10.15 4.49
N ASN A 52 31.86 -9.67 4.01
CA ASN A 52 32.12 -8.81 2.83
C ASN A 52 31.59 -9.31 1.45
N ALA A 53 30.55 -10.10 1.39
CA ALA A 53 30.00 -10.60 0.13
C ALA A 53 28.91 -9.66 -0.37
N VAL A 54 29.21 -8.89 -1.41
CA VAL A 54 28.21 -8.10 -2.13
C VAL A 54 27.23 -9.05 -2.83
N THR A 55 25.95 -8.88 -2.56
CA THR A 55 24.90 -9.53 -3.35
C THR A 55 24.47 -8.60 -4.47
N ALA A 56 24.31 -9.12 -5.68
CA ALA A 56 23.89 -8.36 -6.84
C ALA A 56 22.72 -9.07 -7.52
N THR A 57 21.62 -8.38 -7.71
CA THR A 57 20.41 -8.88 -8.38
C THR A 57 20.04 -7.99 -9.54
N LEU A 58 19.36 -8.53 -10.54
CA LEU A 58 18.75 -7.79 -11.64
C LEU A 58 17.34 -8.36 -11.84
N ALA A 59 16.34 -7.51 -11.75
CA ALA A 59 14.95 -7.85 -12.00
C ALA A 59 14.49 -7.22 -13.32
N SER A 60 13.71 -7.98 -14.11
CA SER A 60 12.96 -7.44 -15.24
C SER A 60 11.52 -7.23 -14.80
N LEU A 61 11.08 -6.00 -14.81
CA LEU A 61 9.79 -5.55 -14.30
C LEU A 61 8.99 -4.85 -15.42
N PRO A 62 7.67 -4.75 -15.31
CA PRO A 62 6.91 -3.80 -16.11
C PRO A 62 7.35 -2.35 -15.82
N PRO A 63 6.79 -1.33 -16.46
CA PRO A 63 7.16 0.06 -16.23
C PRO A 63 6.66 0.59 -14.87
N ILE A 64 7.08 -0.06 -13.79
CA ILE A 64 6.78 0.28 -12.39
C ILE A 64 7.98 0.82 -11.62
N VAL A 65 9.06 1.16 -12.33
CA VAL A 65 10.36 1.54 -11.76
C VAL A 65 10.70 2.98 -12.13
N ALA A 66 9.79 3.90 -12.00
CA ALA A 66 10.06 5.30 -12.34
C ALA A 66 9.28 6.23 -11.42
N PRO A 67 9.91 6.72 -10.34
CA PRO A 67 9.36 7.85 -9.58
C PRO A 67 9.43 9.14 -10.43
N GLY A 68 8.63 10.12 -10.05
CA GLY A 68 8.82 11.48 -10.53
C GLY A 68 7.97 11.87 -11.74
N ALA A 69 8.63 12.53 -12.69
CA ALA A 69 7.98 13.33 -13.71
C ALA A 69 6.99 12.58 -14.63
N ARG A 70 6.01 13.31 -15.17
CA ARG A 70 5.15 12.89 -16.27
C ARG A 70 5.86 13.14 -17.63
N PRO A 71 5.47 12.42 -18.66
CA PRO A 71 4.57 11.28 -18.67
C PRO A 71 5.22 10.01 -18.16
N SER A 72 4.40 9.09 -17.69
CA SER A 72 4.86 7.74 -17.34
C SER A 72 5.40 7.02 -18.56
N ALA A 73 6.30 6.07 -18.35
CA ALA A 73 6.77 5.21 -19.42
C ALA A 73 5.60 4.47 -20.09
N PRO A 74 5.62 4.25 -21.42
CA PRO A 74 4.60 3.46 -22.10
C PRO A 74 4.39 2.11 -21.41
N SER A 75 3.16 1.67 -21.31
CA SER A 75 2.77 0.44 -20.60
C SER A 75 3.48 -0.83 -21.10
N SER A 76 3.92 -0.85 -22.36
CA SER A 76 4.65 -1.95 -22.97
C SER A 76 6.16 -1.93 -22.75
N THR A 77 6.71 -0.88 -22.14
CA THR A 77 8.15 -0.73 -21.92
C THR A 77 8.54 -1.43 -20.63
N GLY A 78 9.37 -2.48 -20.74
CA GLY A 78 9.94 -3.12 -19.55
C GLY A 78 11.00 -2.25 -18.88
N SER A 79 11.17 -2.45 -17.58
CA SER A 79 12.22 -1.85 -16.76
C SER A 79 13.19 -2.91 -16.28
N LEU A 80 14.43 -2.52 -16.00
CA LEU A 80 15.40 -3.32 -15.27
C LEU A 80 15.76 -2.60 -13.97
N LEU A 81 15.65 -3.29 -12.85
CA LEU A 81 16.12 -2.82 -11.56
C LEU A 81 17.30 -3.67 -11.11
N ALA A 82 18.50 -3.07 -11.05
CA ALA A 82 19.68 -3.67 -10.43
C ALA A 82 19.70 -3.29 -8.95
N THR A 83 20.01 -4.26 -8.07
CA THR A 83 20.17 -4.00 -6.64
C THR A 83 21.45 -4.64 -6.13
N PHE A 84 22.23 -3.88 -5.41
CA PHE A 84 23.49 -4.29 -4.78
C PHE A 84 23.39 -4.10 -3.26
N SER A 85 23.83 -5.08 -2.51
CA SER A 85 23.85 -5.01 -1.04
C SER A 85 25.25 -5.44 -0.54
N PRO A 86 25.89 -4.64 0.32
CA PRO A 86 25.40 -3.40 0.92
C PRO A 86 25.27 -2.26 -0.09
N ALA A 87 24.33 -1.35 0.17
CA ALA A 87 24.13 -0.15 -0.64
C ALA A 87 25.34 0.80 -0.51
N ASP A 88 25.66 1.47 -1.61
CA ASP A 88 26.72 2.49 -1.69
C ASP A 88 26.19 3.64 -2.59
N PRO A 89 25.37 4.56 -2.03
CA PRO A 89 24.71 5.62 -2.79
C PRO A 89 25.70 6.45 -3.60
N GLY A 90 25.35 6.70 -4.86
CA GLY A 90 26.22 7.41 -5.80
C GLY A 90 27.21 6.51 -6.55
N ARG A 91 27.33 5.23 -6.18
CA ARG A 91 28.21 4.29 -6.90
C ARG A 91 27.70 4.05 -8.32
N PRO A 92 28.57 4.18 -9.35
CA PRO A 92 28.21 3.94 -10.75
C PRO A 92 27.82 2.49 -11.01
N VAL A 93 26.73 2.29 -11.73
CA VAL A 93 26.27 1.00 -12.22
C VAL A 93 26.14 1.06 -13.73
N VAL A 94 26.82 0.17 -14.43
CA VAL A 94 26.74 0.04 -15.89
C VAL A 94 25.79 -1.08 -16.26
N LEU A 95 24.88 -0.83 -17.21
CA LEU A 95 24.06 -1.83 -17.86
C LEU A 95 24.77 -2.35 -19.10
N GLU A 96 24.97 -3.65 -19.16
CA GLU A 96 25.59 -4.32 -20.29
C GLU A 96 24.58 -5.21 -21.02
N ARG A 97 24.53 -5.10 -22.35
CA ARG A 97 23.70 -5.95 -23.23
C ARG A 97 24.53 -7.07 -23.81
N LYS A 98 23.97 -8.28 -23.85
CA LYS A 98 24.56 -9.42 -24.54
C LYS A 98 24.58 -9.16 -26.04
N VAL A 99 25.74 -9.29 -26.65
CA VAL A 99 25.98 -9.21 -28.10
C VAL A 99 26.60 -10.52 -28.59
N ARG A 100 26.78 -10.67 -29.91
CA ARG A 100 27.30 -11.91 -30.50
C ARG A 100 28.65 -12.35 -29.87
N ARG A 101 29.52 -11.37 -29.59
CA ARG A 101 30.79 -11.63 -28.91
C ARG A 101 30.89 -10.79 -27.63
N GLY A 102 30.43 -11.36 -26.51
CA GLY A 102 30.60 -10.74 -25.19
C GLY A 102 29.44 -9.82 -24.75
N TRP A 103 29.81 -8.73 -24.11
CA TRP A 103 28.94 -7.76 -23.49
C TRP A 103 29.31 -6.34 -23.94
N LYS A 104 28.30 -5.52 -24.22
CA LYS A 104 28.46 -4.12 -24.58
C LYS A 104 27.75 -3.25 -23.56
N VAL A 105 28.46 -2.25 -23.01
CA VAL A 105 27.85 -1.20 -22.19
C VAL A 105 26.83 -0.43 -23.03
N VAL A 106 25.63 -0.25 -22.53
CA VAL A 106 24.54 0.43 -23.24
C VAL A 106 23.92 1.55 -22.42
N ASP A 107 24.12 1.55 -21.10
CA ASP A 107 23.58 2.57 -20.21
C ASP A 107 24.39 2.62 -18.91
N THR A 108 24.27 3.73 -18.16
CA THR A 108 24.91 3.92 -16.86
C THR A 108 23.95 4.71 -15.95
N ALA A 109 23.80 4.25 -14.72
CA ALA A 109 23.05 4.92 -13.66
C ALA A 109 23.87 4.92 -12.37
N THR A 110 23.40 5.62 -11.37
CA THR A 110 24.00 5.61 -10.02
C THR A 110 23.09 4.88 -9.05
N GLU A 111 23.67 4.20 -8.08
CA GLU A 111 22.90 3.62 -6.98
C GLU A 111 22.26 4.72 -6.15
N ASP A 112 21.03 4.47 -5.80
CA ASP A 112 20.32 5.21 -4.75
C ASP A 112 20.70 4.69 -3.35
N GLN A 113 20.10 5.27 -2.34
CA GLN A 113 20.34 4.89 -0.94
C GLN A 113 19.91 3.45 -0.58
N TRP A 114 19.20 2.77 -1.46
CA TRP A 114 18.83 1.37 -1.34
C TRP A 114 19.77 0.41 -2.07
N GLY A 115 20.81 0.94 -2.70
CA GLY A 115 21.68 0.18 -3.55
C GLY A 115 21.06 -0.18 -4.89
N SER A 116 20.05 0.56 -5.34
CA SER A 116 19.31 0.26 -6.56
C SER A 116 19.64 1.23 -7.69
N ALA A 117 19.70 0.70 -8.91
CA ALA A 117 19.85 1.47 -10.13
C ALA A 117 18.82 0.99 -11.17
N ALA A 118 18.02 1.92 -11.69
CA ALA A 118 16.95 1.65 -12.63
C ALA A 118 17.34 1.96 -14.07
N PHE A 119 16.86 1.14 -15.01
CA PHE A 119 17.13 1.28 -16.43
C PHE A 119 15.87 1.00 -17.25
N ALA A 120 15.71 1.68 -18.38
CA ALA A 120 14.63 1.48 -19.35
C ALA A 120 15.19 0.93 -20.68
N PRO A 121 15.61 -0.33 -20.75
CA PRO A 121 16.29 -0.87 -21.89
C PRO A 121 15.33 -1.29 -23.01
N ARG A 122 15.84 -1.36 -24.24
CA ARG A 122 15.17 -2.07 -25.32
C ARG A 122 15.18 -3.59 -25.06
N ARG A 123 14.40 -4.35 -25.83
CA ARG A 123 14.37 -5.82 -25.72
C ARG A 123 15.77 -6.43 -25.88
N GLY A 124 16.15 -7.32 -24.97
CA GLY A 124 17.47 -7.97 -25.01
C GLY A 124 17.76 -8.77 -23.75
N THR A 125 19.01 -9.30 -23.68
CA THR A 125 19.54 -9.94 -22.47
C THR A 125 20.59 -9.02 -21.88
N TYR A 126 20.47 -8.75 -20.58
CA TYR A 126 21.28 -7.75 -19.87
C TYR A 126 21.87 -8.30 -18.59
N ARG A 127 22.95 -7.68 -18.15
CA ARG A 127 23.45 -7.76 -16.78
C ARG A 127 23.84 -6.36 -16.32
N ALA A 128 23.75 -6.11 -15.03
CA ALA A 128 24.29 -4.90 -14.41
C ALA A 128 25.64 -5.20 -13.77
N ARG A 129 26.53 -4.22 -13.79
CA ARG A 129 27.87 -4.33 -13.22
C ARG A 129 28.25 -3.05 -12.48
N THR A 130 28.93 -3.22 -11.36
CA THR A 130 29.53 -2.12 -10.61
C THR A 130 30.93 -2.48 -10.12
N THR A 131 31.70 -1.47 -9.74
CA THR A 131 33.06 -1.67 -9.17
C THR A 131 33.12 -0.93 -7.84
N SER A 132 33.60 -1.61 -6.80
CA SER A 132 33.83 -1.05 -5.48
C SER A 132 35.07 -1.69 -4.86
N GLY A 133 35.93 -0.89 -4.24
CA GLY A 133 37.15 -1.37 -3.60
C GLY A 133 38.06 -2.17 -4.54
N GLY A 134 38.16 -1.79 -5.81
CA GLY A 134 38.96 -2.49 -6.83
C GLY A 134 38.37 -3.82 -7.31
N ARG A 135 37.20 -4.23 -6.80
CA ARG A 135 36.51 -5.47 -7.18
C ARG A 135 35.28 -5.17 -8.04
N THR A 136 35.11 -6.00 -9.06
CA THR A 136 33.94 -5.90 -9.96
C THR A 136 32.87 -6.91 -9.55
N TRP A 137 31.64 -6.43 -9.46
CA TRP A 137 30.45 -7.21 -9.14
C TRP A 137 29.50 -7.18 -10.33
N ALA A 138 28.95 -8.32 -10.69
CA ALA A 138 27.98 -8.41 -11.79
C ALA A 138 26.78 -9.25 -11.39
N THR A 139 25.61 -8.83 -11.85
CA THR A 139 24.39 -9.63 -11.72
C THR A 139 24.43 -10.82 -12.68
N ARG A 140 23.62 -11.85 -12.42
CA ARG A 140 23.31 -12.82 -13.45
C ARG A 140 22.54 -12.15 -14.59
N PRO A 141 22.69 -12.65 -15.84
CA PRO A 141 21.95 -12.12 -16.97
C PRO A 141 20.45 -12.32 -16.82
N VAL A 142 19.68 -11.31 -17.22
CA VAL A 142 18.22 -11.34 -17.29
C VAL A 142 17.80 -10.93 -18.71
N ARG A 143 16.81 -11.63 -19.26
CA ARG A 143 16.16 -11.25 -20.51
C ARG A 143 14.98 -10.35 -20.20
N THR A 144 14.89 -9.20 -20.88
CA THR A 144 13.73 -8.31 -20.78
C THR A 144 12.50 -8.97 -21.40
N SER A 145 11.37 -8.81 -20.75
CA SER A 145 10.05 -9.20 -21.27
C SER A 145 9.37 -8.03 -21.96
N ARG A 146 8.43 -8.32 -22.85
CA ARG A 146 7.43 -7.35 -23.26
C ARG A 146 6.30 -7.45 -22.23
N TRP A 147 5.89 -6.31 -21.73
CA TRP A 147 4.78 -6.18 -20.83
C TRP A 147 3.60 -5.56 -21.59
N THR A 148 2.44 -6.18 -21.50
CA THR A 148 1.20 -5.64 -21.99
C THR A 148 0.21 -5.72 -20.84
N PRO A 149 -0.34 -4.61 -20.36
CA PRO A 149 -1.35 -4.67 -19.34
C PRO A 149 -2.60 -5.35 -19.90
N GLU A 150 -3.24 -6.19 -19.09
CA GLU A 150 -4.60 -6.68 -19.35
C GLU A 150 -5.65 -5.64 -18.98
N PHE A 151 -5.27 -4.70 -18.13
CA PHE A 151 -6.07 -3.55 -17.75
C PHE A 151 -5.18 -2.32 -17.63
N GLU A 152 -5.67 -1.19 -18.14
CA GLU A 152 -5.05 0.12 -17.99
C GLU A 152 -6.10 1.21 -17.96
N ASP A 153 -6.01 2.11 -16.99
CA ASP A 153 -6.70 3.40 -17.00
C ASP A 153 -5.70 4.51 -16.72
N THR A 154 -5.73 5.54 -17.54
CA THR A 154 -4.87 6.74 -17.44
C THR A 154 -5.66 7.99 -17.11
N PHE A 155 -6.94 7.84 -16.78
CA PHE A 155 -7.85 8.92 -16.40
C PHE A 155 -7.82 10.10 -17.39
N SER A 156 -7.70 9.79 -18.69
CA SER A 156 -7.54 10.80 -19.77
C SER A 156 -8.84 11.52 -20.10
N GLY A 157 -9.98 11.07 -19.59
CA GLY A 157 -11.29 11.68 -19.76
C GLY A 157 -11.50 12.93 -18.89
N SER A 158 -12.72 13.42 -18.91
CA SER A 158 -13.20 14.49 -18.03
C SER A 158 -13.97 13.98 -16.80
N ASP A 159 -14.28 12.71 -16.78
CA ASP A 159 -14.93 12.00 -15.67
C ASP A 159 -14.46 10.55 -15.62
N LEU A 160 -14.81 9.82 -14.56
CA LEU A 160 -14.58 8.40 -14.47
C LEU A 160 -15.37 7.62 -15.53
N ASP A 161 -14.73 6.62 -16.12
CA ASP A 161 -15.43 5.67 -16.97
C ASP A 161 -16.34 4.77 -16.12
N ALA A 162 -17.64 5.06 -16.12
CA ALA A 162 -18.65 4.33 -15.37
C ALA A 162 -18.82 2.85 -15.82
N SER A 163 -18.27 2.47 -16.99
CA SER A 163 -18.22 1.08 -17.43
C SER A 163 -17.11 0.29 -16.71
N VAL A 164 -16.19 0.99 -16.05
CA VAL A 164 -15.04 0.43 -15.33
C VAL A 164 -15.16 0.68 -13.83
N TRP A 165 -15.41 1.92 -13.43
CA TRP A 165 -15.39 2.38 -12.05
C TRP A 165 -16.78 2.72 -11.55
N ASN A 166 -17.04 2.42 -10.30
CA ASN A 166 -18.21 2.87 -9.57
C ASN A 166 -17.80 3.48 -8.24
N ASP A 167 -18.63 4.37 -7.71
CA ASP A 167 -18.46 4.87 -6.34
C ASP A 167 -18.87 3.75 -5.39
N GLN A 168 -17.88 3.08 -4.79
CA GLN A 168 -18.14 1.98 -3.88
C GLN A 168 -18.70 2.51 -2.57
N ARG A 169 -19.99 2.31 -2.35
CA ARG A 169 -20.66 2.66 -1.11
C ARG A 169 -20.66 1.46 -0.19
N ARG A 170 -19.91 1.54 0.89
CA ARG A 170 -20.00 0.59 1.98
C ARG A 170 -21.02 1.13 2.98
N GLU A 171 -22.18 0.51 3.03
CA GLU A 171 -23.25 0.86 3.96
C GLU A 171 -22.94 0.44 5.41
N HIS A 172 -21.99 -0.48 5.60
CA HIS A 172 -21.59 -0.98 6.90
C HIS A 172 -20.19 -0.54 7.22
N GLU A 173 -20.08 0.33 8.19
CA GLU A 173 -18.83 0.77 8.74
C GLU A 173 -18.17 -0.35 9.54
N SER A 174 -16.88 -0.53 9.29
CA SER A 174 -16.10 -1.47 10.08
C SER A 174 -16.05 -1.01 11.53
N VAL A 175 -16.28 -1.93 12.47
CA VAL A 175 -16.07 -1.66 13.90
C VAL A 175 -14.63 -1.24 14.22
N TYR A 176 -13.69 -1.55 13.35
CA TYR A 176 -12.27 -1.19 13.48
C TYR A 176 -11.93 0.20 12.98
N ALA A 177 -12.70 0.73 12.03
CA ALA A 177 -12.51 2.04 11.43
C ALA A 177 -13.86 2.69 11.09
N PRO A 178 -14.67 3.04 12.10
CA PRO A 178 -15.97 3.65 11.88
C PRO A 178 -15.86 5.00 11.19
N ARG A 179 -16.85 5.31 10.35
CA ARG A 179 -16.98 6.56 9.59
C ARG A 179 -18.34 7.20 9.80
N THR A 180 -18.68 7.40 11.07
CA THR A 180 -20.00 7.92 11.47
C THR A 180 -20.32 9.28 10.87
N CYS A 181 -19.29 10.11 10.68
CA CYS A 181 -19.41 11.48 10.18
C CYS A 181 -19.10 11.62 8.67
N ALA A 182 -18.77 10.54 7.98
CA ALA A 182 -18.42 10.59 6.58
C ALA A 182 -19.14 9.52 5.76
N ARG A 183 -19.46 9.83 4.50
CA ARG A 183 -20.03 8.90 3.52
C ARG A 183 -19.33 9.03 2.18
N VAL A 184 -19.33 7.98 1.39
CA VAL A 184 -18.79 8.02 0.03
C VAL A 184 -19.74 8.76 -0.90
N ASP A 185 -19.18 9.71 -1.66
CA ASP A 185 -19.94 10.47 -2.66
C ASP A 185 -19.03 10.93 -3.81
N ALA A 186 -19.59 10.92 -5.01
CA ALA A 186 -18.90 11.37 -6.24
C ALA A 186 -18.43 12.84 -6.16
N ALA A 187 -19.11 13.68 -5.37
CA ALA A 187 -18.73 15.09 -5.20
C ALA A 187 -17.35 15.30 -4.53
N ALA A 188 -16.82 14.27 -3.85
CA ALA A 188 -15.49 14.34 -3.26
C ALA A 188 -14.36 13.98 -4.23
N ARG A 189 -14.66 13.59 -5.48
CA ARG A 189 -13.68 13.22 -6.49
C ARG A 189 -13.83 14.04 -7.77
N ARG A 190 -12.76 14.11 -8.56
CA ARG A 190 -12.79 14.66 -9.92
C ARG A 190 -11.74 14.03 -10.81
N VAL A 191 -12.00 14.00 -12.10
CA VAL A 191 -11.02 13.67 -13.14
C VAL A 191 -10.67 14.94 -13.91
N GLY A 192 -9.40 15.14 -14.16
CA GLY A 192 -8.96 16.30 -14.94
C GLY A 192 -7.46 16.30 -15.19
N GLY A 193 -7.07 16.73 -16.39
CA GLY A 193 -5.66 16.76 -16.80
C GLY A 193 -4.99 15.39 -16.84
N GLY A 194 -5.75 14.31 -17.07
CA GLY A 194 -5.26 12.93 -17.04
C GLY A 194 -4.92 12.45 -15.63
N VAL A 195 -5.67 12.89 -14.62
CA VAL A 195 -5.49 12.50 -13.22
C VAL A 195 -6.85 12.33 -12.56
N LEU A 196 -7.01 11.26 -11.82
CA LEU A 196 -8.08 11.12 -10.84
C LEU A 196 -7.63 11.76 -9.53
N HIS A 197 -8.41 12.71 -9.02
CA HIS A 197 -8.22 13.32 -7.70
C HIS A 197 -9.25 12.77 -6.74
N LEU A 198 -8.78 12.27 -5.61
CA LEU A 198 -9.58 11.71 -4.54
C LEU A 198 -9.41 12.59 -3.30
N GLY A 199 -10.47 13.27 -2.90
CA GLY A 199 -10.48 14.21 -1.78
C GLY A 199 -11.44 13.80 -0.68
N VAL A 200 -11.50 14.63 0.35
CA VAL A 200 -12.52 14.68 1.39
C VAL A 200 -13.14 16.07 1.35
N ALA A 201 -14.46 16.16 1.42
CA ALA A 201 -15.16 17.45 1.33
C ALA A 201 -16.27 17.56 2.39
N VAL A 202 -16.67 18.78 2.74
CA VAL A 202 -17.85 18.99 3.56
C VAL A 202 -19.11 18.59 2.78
N ASP A 203 -20.02 17.86 3.41
CA ASP A 203 -21.29 17.48 2.80
C ASP A 203 -22.17 18.72 2.59
N PRO A 204 -22.40 19.17 1.34
CA PRO A 204 -23.17 20.39 1.07
C PRO A 204 -24.65 20.28 1.47
N GLN A 205 -25.14 19.06 1.66
CA GLN A 205 -26.53 18.82 2.10
C GLN A 205 -26.69 18.97 3.61
N ARG A 206 -25.58 19.03 4.37
CA ARG A 206 -25.56 19.09 5.84
C ARG A 206 -24.74 20.26 6.38
N VAL A 207 -24.55 21.31 5.59
CA VAL A 207 -23.82 22.52 6.01
C VAL A 207 -24.49 23.12 7.23
N GLY A 208 -23.68 23.49 8.24
CA GLY A 208 -24.15 24.08 9.49
C GLY A 208 -24.66 23.06 10.53
N THR A 209 -24.58 21.76 10.20
CA THR A 209 -24.87 20.69 11.18
C THR A 209 -23.56 20.02 11.62
N SER A 210 -23.52 19.53 12.86
CA SER A 210 -22.36 18.83 13.43
C SER A 210 -22.68 17.36 13.65
N CYS A 211 -21.66 16.52 13.42
CA CYS A 211 -21.66 15.10 13.74
C CYS A 211 -20.75 14.83 14.94
N GLY A 212 -21.26 14.13 15.93
CA GLY A 212 -20.44 13.63 17.04
C GLY A 212 -19.75 12.33 16.68
N TYR A 213 -18.48 12.19 17.00
CA TYR A 213 -17.71 10.97 16.81
C TYR A 213 -17.01 10.52 18.08
N SER A 214 -16.73 9.21 18.19
CA SER A 214 -15.94 8.62 19.25
C SER A 214 -15.29 7.32 18.75
N SER A 215 -13.99 7.27 18.65
CA SER A 215 -13.24 6.10 18.20
C SER A 215 -11.82 6.11 18.75
N ARG A 216 -11.29 4.92 19.10
CA ARG A 216 -9.90 4.71 19.53
C ARG A 216 -9.38 5.70 20.58
N GLY A 217 -10.25 6.13 21.52
CA GLY A 217 -9.89 7.07 22.58
C GLY A 217 -9.92 8.55 22.17
N THR A 218 -10.30 8.87 20.95
CA THR A 218 -10.60 10.22 20.48
C THR A 218 -12.11 10.43 20.40
N SER A 219 -12.58 11.64 20.71
CA SER A 219 -13.99 12.04 20.58
C SER A 219 -14.08 13.52 20.28
N GLY A 220 -15.15 13.95 19.63
CA GLY A 220 -15.35 15.34 19.28
C GLY A 220 -16.56 15.54 18.38
N THR A 221 -16.59 16.68 17.73
CA THR A 221 -17.57 17.02 16.71
C THR A 221 -16.85 17.41 15.42
N SER A 222 -17.44 17.05 14.29
CA SER A 222 -16.97 17.38 12.94
C SER A 222 -18.15 17.82 12.09
N PRO A 223 -17.96 18.60 11.02
CA PRO A 223 -18.95 18.65 9.95
C PRO A 223 -19.23 17.25 9.41
N TYR A 224 -20.39 17.05 8.80
CA TYR A 224 -20.58 15.86 7.97
C TYR A 224 -19.71 15.95 6.71
N LEU A 225 -19.06 14.85 6.34
CA LEU A 225 -18.05 14.80 5.29
C LEU A 225 -18.44 13.83 4.15
N LEU A 226 -17.88 14.08 3.00
CA LEU A 226 -17.89 13.20 1.84
C LEU A 226 -16.49 12.62 1.66
N ASN A 227 -16.39 11.32 1.52
CA ASN A 227 -15.18 10.57 1.20
C ASN A 227 -15.15 10.19 -0.28
N SER A 228 -13.97 10.03 -0.84
CA SER A 228 -13.78 9.45 -2.18
C SER A 228 -13.43 7.97 -2.06
N GLN A 229 -14.21 7.10 -2.69
CA GLN A 229 -13.88 5.69 -2.85
C GLN A 229 -14.46 5.16 -4.15
N VAL A 230 -13.61 4.73 -5.06
CA VAL A 230 -14.01 4.18 -6.35
C VAL A 230 -13.44 2.78 -6.53
N ALA A 231 -14.20 1.90 -7.16
CA ALA A 231 -13.82 0.51 -7.31
C ALA A 231 -14.18 -0.04 -8.70
N THR A 232 -13.48 -1.10 -9.10
CA THR A 232 -13.85 -1.93 -10.25
C THR A 232 -14.81 -3.07 -9.84
N GLU A 233 -15.47 -2.95 -8.70
CA GLU A 233 -16.47 -3.89 -8.22
C GLU A 233 -17.57 -4.10 -9.25
N HIS A 234 -17.97 -5.34 -9.51
CA HIS A 234 -18.96 -5.75 -10.51
C HIS A 234 -18.59 -5.52 -11.99
N THR A 235 -17.44 -4.89 -12.26
CA THR A 235 -17.00 -4.59 -13.64
C THR A 235 -15.75 -5.36 -14.01
N ARG A 236 -14.73 -5.34 -13.15
CA ARG A 236 -13.44 -5.98 -13.40
C ARG A 236 -12.88 -6.61 -12.12
N ALA A 237 -12.50 -7.87 -12.22
CA ALA A 237 -11.76 -8.56 -11.17
C ALA A 237 -10.59 -9.32 -11.78
N PHE A 238 -9.50 -9.44 -11.05
CA PHE A 238 -8.23 -9.99 -11.49
C PHE A 238 -7.82 -11.13 -10.57
N ARG A 239 -7.00 -12.04 -11.09
CA ARG A 239 -6.41 -13.10 -10.28
C ARG A 239 -4.98 -13.33 -10.69
N HIS A 240 -4.05 -13.06 -9.77
CA HIS A 240 -2.61 -13.08 -9.98
C HIS A 240 -2.14 -12.02 -10.98
N GLY A 241 -0.82 -11.81 -11.06
CA GLY A 241 -0.22 -10.80 -11.91
C GLY A 241 0.47 -9.69 -11.11
N ILE A 242 0.72 -8.56 -11.76
CA ILE A 242 1.26 -7.37 -11.11
C ILE A 242 0.22 -6.28 -11.20
N VAL A 243 -0.28 -5.86 -10.05
CA VAL A 243 -1.24 -4.77 -9.90
C VAL A 243 -0.46 -3.54 -9.46
N ALA A 244 -0.61 -2.43 -10.17
CA ALA A 244 0.18 -1.23 -9.96
C ALA A 244 -0.64 0.04 -10.18
N ALA A 245 -0.37 1.05 -9.37
CA ALA A 245 -0.90 2.40 -9.58
C ALA A 245 0.21 3.44 -9.37
N ARG A 246 0.16 4.51 -10.14
CA ARG A 246 1.04 5.66 -9.98
C ARG A 246 0.28 6.76 -9.27
N ILE A 247 0.67 7.00 -8.02
CA ILE A 247 -0.08 7.83 -7.07
C ILE A 247 0.86 8.87 -6.47
N LYS A 248 0.34 10.07 -6.30
CA LYS A 248 0.86 11.09 -5.41
C LYS A 248 -0.13 11.20 -4.26
N PRO A 249 0.23 10.73 -3.05
CA PRO A 249 -0.68 10.77 -1.92
C PRO A 249 -0.92 12.21 -1.44
N GLN A 250 -1.95 12.42 -0.65
CA GLN A 250 -2.22 13.70 -0.01
C GLN A 250 -1.14 14.03 1.05
N ARG A 251 -0.99 15.31 1.35
CA ARG A 251 -0.16 15.75 2.48
C ARG A 251 -0.95 15.78 3.79
N ALA A 252 -2.20 16.21 3.71
CA ALA A 252 -3.07 16.45 4.85
C ALA A 252 -3.21 15.24 5.75
N LYS A 253 -3.32 15.50 7.05
CA LYS A 253 -3.72 14.54 8.07
C LYS A 253 -5.23 14.44 8.20
N GLY A 254 -5.69 13.50 9.02
CA GLY A 254 -7.11 13.32 9.28
C GLY A 254 -7.85 12.66 8.12
N MET A 255 -7.12 12.30 7.09
CA MET A 255 -7.55 11.46 5.98
C MET A 255 -6.43 10.52 5.56
N HIS A 256 -6.78 9.39 4.95
CA HIS A 256 -5.81 8.45 4.41
C HIS A 256 -6.17 8.02 2.99
N SER A 257 -5.17 8.04 2.12
CA SER A 257 -5.30 7.47 0.78
C SER A 257 -4.98 5.99 0.78
N GLY A 258 -5.70 5.25 -0.05
CA GLY A 258 -5.54 3.82 -0.22
C GLY A 258 -5.59 3.39 -1.69
N PHE A 259 -4.73 2.44 -2.03
CA PHE A 259 -4.82 1.60 -3.22
C PHE A 259 -4.81 0.16 -2.76
N TRP A 260 -5.92 -0.52 -2.94
CA TRP A 260 -6.17 -1.80 -2.32
C TRP A 260 -7.08 -2.70 -3.16
N MET A 261 -7.24 -3.95 -2.72
CA MET A 261 -8.04 -4.96 -3.43
C MET A 261 -8.91 -5.73 -2.46
N LEU A 262 -10.09 -6.12 -2.94
CA LEU A 262 -11.04 -6.94 -2.21
C LEU A 262 -11.49 -8.14 -3.05
N PRO A 263 -11.87 -9.26 -2.42
CA PRO A 263 -12.37 -10.43 -3.14
C PRO A 263 -13.71 -10.14 -3.82
N ALA A 264 -13.81 -10.55 -5.08
CA ALA A 264 -15.03 -10.42 -5.87
C ALA A 264 -15.99 -11.56 -5.58
N GLY A 265 -17.22 -11.21 -5.18
CA GLY A 265 -18.32 -12.17 -5.02
C GLY A 265 -18.20 -13.15 -3.86
N THR A 266 -17.25 -12.95 -2.96
CA THR A 266 -17.11 -13.72 -1.73
C THR A 266 -17.07 -12.81 -0.52
N THR A 267 -17.79 -13.20 0.53
CA THR A 267 -17.48 -12.72 1.88
C THR A 267 -16.18 -13.39 2.34
N TYR A 268 -15.41 -12.70 3.16
CA TYR A 268 -14.25 -13.25 3.85
C TYR A 268 -14.62 -14.61 4.45
N VAL A 269 -13.90 -15.65 4.04
CA VAL A 269 -14.25 -17.01 4.42
C VAL A 269 -13.51 -17.36 5.71
N ASP A 270 -14.23 -17.95 6.63
CA ASP A 270 -13.86 -18.42 7.95
C ASP A 270 -12.42 -18.95 8.07
N GLY A 271 -11.45 -18.05 8.29
CA GLY A 271 -10.07 -18.36 8.57
C GLY A 271 -9.21 -18.83 7.39
N ASP A 272 -9.76 -19.06 6.21
CA ASP A 272 -8.97 -19.45 5.04
C ASP A 272 -8.67 -18.25 4.12
N PRO A 273 -7.44 -17.69 4.15
CA PRO A 273 -7.08 -16.58 3.29
C PRO A 273 -7.10 -16.94 1.80
N SER A 274 -7.10 -18.21 1.43
CA SER A 274 -7.18 -18.61 0.01
C SER A 274 -8.52 -18.26 -0.61
N GLY A 275 -9.59 -18.21 0.17
CA GLY A 275 -10.94 -17.81 -0.26
C GLY A 275 -11.10 -16.32 -0.55
N GLY A 276 -10.19 -15.48 -0.05
CA GLY A 276 -10.17 -14.04 -0.27
C GLY A 276 -9.58 -13.30 0.93
N VAL A 277 -8.85 -12.24 0.65
CA VAL A 277 -8.28 -11.32 1.64
C VAL A 277 -8.43 -9.89 1.15
N GLU A 278 -8.41 -8.93 2.04
CA GLU A 278 -8.14 -7.53 1.71
C GLU A 278 -6.64 -7.37 1.52
N VAL A 279 -6.21 -6.74 0.43
CA VAL A 279 -4.80 -6.48 0.14
C VAL A 279 -4.60 -4.98 -0.02
N ASP A 280 -4.02 -4.35 0.97
CA ASP A 280 -3.66 -2.93 0.93
C ASP A 280 -2.30 -2.79 0.26
N VAL A 281 -2.29 -2.41 -1.01
CA VAL A 281 -1.06 -2.22 -1.78
C VAL A 281 -0.34 -0.97 -1.31
N MET A 282 -1.09 0.06 -0.94
CA MET A 282 -0.60 1.32 -0.38
C MET A 282 -1.64 1.94 0.53
N GLU A 283 -1.23 2.31 1.73
CA GLU A 283 -1.94 3.22 2.62
C GLU A 283 -1.00 4.35 3.05
N PHE A 284 -1.53 5.58 3.07
CA PHE A 284 -0.79 6.75 3.51
C PHE A 284 -1.66 7.68 4.35
N PHE A 285 -1.21 7.99 5.58
CA PHE A 285 -1.97 8.70 6.62
C PHE A 285 -1.60 10.18 6.77
N GLY A 286 -0.92 10.76 5.77
CA GLY A 286 -0.56 12.17 5.77
C GLY A 286 0.73 12.50 6.52
N GLU A 287 1.03 13.79 6.60
CA GLU A 287 2.26 14.34 7.17
C GLU A 287 2.26 14.24 8.70
N THR A 288 3.33 13.74 9.30
CA THR A 288 3.52 13.73 10.77
C THR A 288 4.34 14.92 11.26
N GLY A 289 4.92 15.71 10.35
CA GLY A 289 5.83 16.81 10.67
C GLY A 289 7.22 16.35 11.14
N ARG A 290 7.48 15.04 11.18
CA ARG A 290 8.72 14.44 11.69
C ARG A 290 9.60 13.83 10.60
N GLY A 291 9.08 13.74 9.36
CA GLY A 291 9.71 13.02 8.25
C GLY A 291 9.84 11.51 8.54
N THR A 292 8.87 10.99 9.29
CA THR A 292 8.76 9.58 9.67
C THR A 292 7.59 8.89 8.98
N GLU A 293 6.93 9.60 8.09
CA GLU A 293 5.79 9.10 7.32
C GLU A 293 6.22 7.88 6.51
N ALA A 294 5.47 6.82 6.66
CA ALA A 294 5.70 5.56 5.96
C ALA A 294 4.56 5.27 4.99
N ILE A 295 4.87 4.54 3.94
CA ILE A 295 3.86 3.84 3.14
C ILE A 295 3.63 2.50 3.81
N ASN A 296 2.38 2.16 4.10
CA ASN A 296 2.00 0.91 4.72
C ASN A 296 1.39 -0.03 3.68
N SER A 297 1.67 -1.31 3.82
CA SER A 297 1.00 -2.36 3.06
C SER A 297 0.61 -3.50 3.97
N HIS A 298 -0.63 -3.93 3.82
CA HIS A 298 -1.22 -4.94 4.69
C HIS A 298 -1.99 -6.00 3.89
N ILE A 299 -2.21 -7.12 4.57
CA ILE A 299 -3.18 -8.14 4.18
C ILE A 299 -4.06 -8.37 5.38
N HIS A 300 -5.37 -8.29 5.17
CA HIS A 300 -6.35 -8.51 6.21
C HIS A 300 -7.28 -9.64 5.83
N TYR A 301 -7.53 -10.53 6.78
CA TYR A 301 -8.57 -11.55 6.71
C TYR A 301 -9.16 -11.78 8.09
N TYR A 302 -10.24 -12.56 8.17
CA TYR A 302 -10.95 -12.79 9.41
C TYR A 302 -10.97 -14.29 9.72
N GLU A 303 -10.61 -14.62 10.95
CA GLU A 303 -10.76 -15.96 11.51
C GLU A 303 -12.20 -16.22 11.95
N PRO A 304 -12.59 -17.48 12.25
CA PRO A 304 -13.89 -17.79 12.81
C PRO A 304 -14.17 -16.92 14.04
N GLY A 305 -15.34 -16.28 14.07
CA GLY A 305 -15.70 -15.32 15.11
C GLY A 305 -15.41 -13.85 14.76
N TRP A 306 -14.97 -13.59 13.53
CA TRP A 306 -14.65 -12.26 13.00
C TRP A 306 -13.44 -11.59 13.64
N ASP A 307 -12.53 -12.39 14.18
CA ASP A 307 -11.25 -11.88 14.66
C ASP A 307 -10.36 -11.46 13.47
N LYS A 308 -10.07 -10.17 13.38
CA LYS A 308 -9.28 -9.61 12.28
C LYS A 308 -7.80 -9.99 12.43
N VAL A 309 -7.27 -10.70 11.45
CA VAL A 309 -5.82 -10.92 11.29
C VAL A 309 -5.25 -9.87 10.35
N SER A 310 -4.16 -9.25 10.75
CA SER A 310 -3.46 -8.22 9.98
C SER A 310 -1.99 -8.61 9.84
N LEU A 311 -1.53 -8.77 8.60
CA LEU A 311 -0.14 -9.03 8.26
C LEU A 311 0.34 -7.85 7.42
N GLY A 312 1.53 -7.34 7.67
CA GLY A 312 1.99 -6.20 6.89
C GLY A 312 3.36 -5.66 7.32
N ASP A 313 3.83 -4.69 6.58
CA ASP A 313 5.04 -3.95 6.88
C ASP A 313 4.94 -2.52 6.32
N SER A 314 5.81 -1.65 6.81
CA SER A 314 5.92 -0.26 6.38
C SER A 314 7.17 -0.08 5.54
N PHE A 315 7.02 0.56 4.37
CA PHE A 315 8.18 1.02 3.63
C PHE A 315 8.87 2.12 4.44
N PRO A 316 10.19 2.06 4.62
CA PRO A 316 10.88 2.93 5.55
C PRO A 316 10.58 4.42 5.37
N ALA A 317 10.66 5.13 6.47
CA ALA A 317 10.33 6.55 6.56
C ALA A 317 10.95 7.41 5.46
N THR A 318 10.20 8.41 5.05
CA THR A 318 10.47 9.39 4.00
C THR A 318 11.92 9.84 3.89
N ARG A 319 12.53 10.24 5.01
CA ARG A 319 13.93 10.73 5.04
C ARG A 319 14.94 9.69 4.58
N ARG A 320 14.65 8.40 4.82
CA ARG A 320 15.56 7.30 4.43
C ARG A 320 15.40 6.94 2.97
N VAL A 321 14.20 7.15 2.41
CA VAL A 321 13.85 6.74 1.04
C VAL A 321 14.07 7.84 0.05
N LEU A 322 13.46 8.99 0.30
CA LEU A 322 13.42 10.09 -0.65
C LEU A 322 14.57 11.09 -0.48
N GLY A 323 15.23 11.04 0.69
CA GLY A 323 16.29 11.97 1.04
C GLY A 323 15.76 13.20 1.81
N LYS A 324 16.70 14.06 2.23
CA LYS A 324 16.37 15.24 3.03
C LYS A 324 15.55 16.23 2.22
N GLY A 325 14.45 16.69 2.82
CA GLY A 325 13.59 17.74 2.25
C GLY A 325 12.67 17.27 1.13
N ARG A 326 12.50 15.95 0.94
CA ARG A 326 11.54 15.34 0.01
C ARG A 326 10.48 14.56 0.79
N SER A 327 9.25 14.54 0.26
CA SER A 327 8.10 13.89 0.88
C SER A 327 7.33 13.06 -0.15
N TRP A 328 6.52 12.10 0.31
CA TRP A 328 5.70 11.25 -0.55
C TRP A 328 4.70 12.06 -1.40
N TRP A 329 4.24 13.19 -0.90
CA TRP A 329 3.30 14.08 -1.57
C TRP A 329 3.94 15.09 -2.52
N ASP A 330 5.26 15.09 -2.68
CA ASP A 330 5.93 16.03 -3.61
C ASP A 330 5.82 15.57 -5.06
N GLU A 331 5.82 14.25 -5.30
CA GLU A 331 5.82 13.68 -6.63
C GLU A 331 5.03 12.36 -6.72
N PHE A 332 4.81 11.87 -7.93
CA PHE A 332 4.19 10.59 -8.15
C PHE A 332 5.16 9.44 -7.92
N HIS A 333 4.69 8.41 -7.24
CA HIS A 333 5.38 7.13 -7.02
C HIS A 333 4.56 5.98 -7.58
N VAL A 334 5.20 4.86 -7.91
CA VAL A 334 4.51 3.66 -8.36
C VAL A 334 4.46 2.66 -7.21
N PHE A 335 3.25 2.42 -6.73
CA PHE A 335 2.96 1.38 -5.74
C PHE A 335 2.47 0.13 -6.47
N SER A 336 2.98 -1.03 -6.10
CA SER A 336 2.59 -2.26 -6.78
C SER A 336 2.71 -3.49 -5.90
N VAL A 337 1.86 -4.48 -6.20
CA VAL A 337 1.95 -5.82 -5.66
C VAL A 337 2.05 -6.83 -6.80
N GLU A 338 3.05 -7.70 -6.76
CA GLU A 338 3.11 -8.90 -7.57
C GLU A 338 2.43 -10.02 -6.80
N TRP A 339 1.33 -10.50 -7.33
CA TRP A 339 0.52 -11.56 -6.74
C TRP A 339 0.66 -12.83 -7.55
N THR A 340 1.22 -13.85 -6.92
CA THR A 340 1.35 -15.20 -7.47
C THR A 340 0.51 -16.18 -6.64
N PRO A 341 0.29 -17.43 -7.08
CA PRO A 341 -0.37 -18.43 -6.23
C PRO A 341 0.32 -18.72 -4.89
N ARG A 342 1.54 -18.20 -4.66
CA ARG A 342 2.39 -18.57 -3.51
C ARG A 342 2.78 -17.40 -2.65
N GLU A 343 2.69 -16.16 -3.15
CA GLU A 343 3.18 -15.00 -2.44
C GLU A 343 2.66 -13.70 -3.03
N TYR A 344 2.61 -12.69 -2.19
CA TYR A 344 2.55 -11.29 -2.58
C TYR A 344 3.93 -10.65 -2.41
N VAL A 345 4.33 -9.77 -3.34
CA VAL A 345 5.56 -8.99 -3.26
C VAL A 345 5.23 -7.52 -3.45
N PHE A 346 5.31 -6.76 -2.38
CA PHE A 346 4.99 -5.34 -2.37
C PHE A 346 6.22 -4.51 -2.75
N ARG A 347 6.01 -3.51 -3.63
CA ARG A 347 7.08 -2.65 -4.13
C ARG A 347 6.65 -1.18 -4.18
N VAL A 348 7.62 -0.31 -3.91
CA VAL A 348 7.54 1.12 -4.21
C VAL A 348 8.61 1.43 -5.25
N ASP A 349 8.22 2.04 -6.37
CA ASP A 349 9.10 2.33 -7.51
C ASP A 349 9.94 1.12 -7.94
N GLY A 350 9.31 -0.05 -7.97
CA GLY A 350 9.93 -1.33 -8.31
C GLY A 350 10.76 -1.98 -7.19
N ARG A 351 11.03 -1.29 -6.09
CA ARG A 351 11.82 -1.79 -4.97
C ARG A 351 10.95 -2.61 -4.04
N GLU A 352 11.32 -3.89 -3.88
CA GLU A 352 10.67 -4.80 -2.93
C GLU A 352 11.01 -4.39 -1.49
N TYR A 353 10.01 -4.33 -0.63
CA TYR A 353 10.19 -4.06 0.80
C TYR A 353 9.46 -5.05 1.70
N TYR A 354 8.35 -5.63 1.23
CA TYR A 354 7.58 -6.61 1.97
C TYR A 354 7.19 -7.79 1.08
N ARG A 355 7.08 -8.96 1.68
CA ARG A 355 6.69 -10.20 1.00
C ARG A 355 5.89 -11.08 1.94
N GLU A 356 4.69 -11.46 1.54
CA GLU A 356 3.80 -12.33 2.29
C GLU A 356 3.60 -13.68 1.57
N ARG A 357 3.60 -14.77 2.33
CA ARG A 357 3.48 -16.14 1.80
C ARG A 357 2.46 -17.00 2.53
N THR A 358 1.94 -16.54 3.65
CA THR A 358 1.02 -17.34 4.50
C THR A 358 -0.43 -17.03 4.19
N ALA A 359 -0.77 -15.79 3.86
CA ALA A 359 -2.12 -15.35 3.59
C ALA A 359 -2.28 -14.94 2.11
N VAL A 360 -2.29 -15.92 1.20
CA VAL A 360 -2.34 -15.67 -0.24
C VAL A 360 -3.68 -16.09 -0.82
N SER A 361 -4.47 -15.10 -1.26
CA SER A 361 -5.75 -15.33 -1.93
C SER A 361 -5.60 -16.08 -3.24
N GLN A 362 -6.54 -16.98 -3.51
CA GLN A 362 -6.74 -17.63 -4.80
C GLN A 362 -8.05 -17.16 -5.47
N ALA A 363 -8.82 -16.31 -4.80
CA ALA A 363 -10.04 -15.70 -5.34
C ALA A 363 -9.73 -14.55 -6.28
N GLN A 364 -10.65 -14.25 -7.20
CA GLN A 364 -10.57 -13.00 -7.96
C GLN A 364 -10.76 -11.80 -7.03
N GLN A 365 -10.04 -10.72 -7.29
CA GLN A 365 -10.10 -9.49 -6.50
C GLN A 365 -10.31 -8.28 -7.40
N TYR A 366 -11.16 -7.36 -6.98
CA TYR A 366 -11.36 -6.08 -7.63
C TYR A 366 -10.50 -4.99 -6.99
N LEU A 367 -10.28 -3.90 -7.73
CA LEU A 367 -9.44 -2.78 -7.31
C LEU A 367 -10.27 -1.72 -6.61
N VAL A 368 -9.68 -1.08 -5.61
CA VAL A 368 -10.23 0.08 -4.92
C VAL A 368 -9.18 1.18 -4.83
N LEU A 369 -9.61 2.41 -5.10
CA LEU A 369 -8.85 3.62 -4.88
C LEU A 369 -9.66 4.52 -3.95
N SER A 370 -9.05 5.04 -2.91
CA SER A 370 -9.77 5.82 -1.90
C SER A 370 -8.95 6.94 -1.30
N ASN A 371 -9.64 7.95 -0.81
CA ASN A 371 -9.15 8.88 0.19
C ASN A 371 -10.29 9.08 1.20
N LEU A 372 -10.06 8.62 2.41
CA LEU A 372 -11.09 8.43 3.42
C LEU A 372 -10.71 9.18 4.69
N THR A 373 -11.71 9.63 5.43
CA THR A 373 -11.55 10.00 6.83
C THR A 373 -12.36 9.05 7.70
N SER A 374 -11.74 8.54 8.75
CA SER A 374 -12.36 7.67 9.74
C SER A 374 -12.52 8.43 11.06
N ASP A 375 -13.44 8.00 11.91
CA ASP A 375 -13.72 8.71 13.16
C ASP A 375 -12.49 8.92 14.05
N TYR A 376 -11.53 8.00 14.03
CA TYR A 376 -10.28 8.12 14.79
C TYR A 376 -9.30 9.15 14.20
N GLU A 377 -9.54 9.64 12.97
CA GLU A 377 -8.69 10.61 12.25
C GLU A 377 -9.25 12.04 12.33
N LEU A 378 -10.57 12.18 12.54
CA LEU A 378 -11.28 13.47 12.46
C LEU A 378 -10.69 14.57 13.34
N HIS A 379 -10.05 14.23 14.46
CA HIS A 379 -9.42 15.21 15.35
C HIS A 379 -8.16 15.84 14.75
N GLU A 380 -7.59 15.27 13.70
CA GLU A 380 -6.43 15.78 12.99
C GLU A 380 -6.79 16.56 11.72
N LEU A 381 -8.04 16.42 11.22
CA LEU A 381 -8.48 17.07 9.99
C LEU A 381 -8.88 18.52 10.24
N THR A 382 -8.25 19.45 9.54
CA THR A 382 -8.60 20.87 9.58
C THR A 382 -9.33 21.30 8.30
N PRO A 383 -10.20 22.33 8.35
CA PRO A 383 -10.91 22.81 7.16
C PRO A 383 -10.00 23.20 6.00
N ASP A 384 -8.86 23.81 6.28
CA ASP A 384 -7.90 24.27 5.28
C ASP A 384 -7.17 23.11 4.57
N GLU A 385 -7.17 21.92 5.16
CA GLU A 385 -6.55 20.72 4.61
C GLU A 385 -7.51 19.89 3.74
N MET A 386 -8.81 20.20 3.73
CA MET A 386 -9.80 19.46 2.92
C MET A 386 -9.65 19.71 1.42
N ASP A 387 -8.94 20.77 1.00
CA ASP A 387 -8.62 21.02 -0.42
C ASP A 387 -7.54 20.08 -0.96
N ASP A 388 -6.83 19.37 -0.08
CA ASP A 388 -5.81 18.41 -0.47
C ASP A 388 -6.44 17.09 -0.95
N ALA A 389 -5.78 16.46 -1.89
CA ALA A 389 -6.29 15.24 -2.52
C ALA A 389 -5.16 14.29 -2.92
N ALA A 390 -5.40 13.01 -2.74
CA ALA A 390 -4.59 12.01 -3.40
C ALA A 390 -4.83 12.07 -4.92
N GLN A 391 -3.77 11.91 -5.70
CA GLN A 391 -3.79 12.01 -7.16
C GLN A 391 -3.34 10.70 -7.78
N VAL A 392 -4.13 10.13 -8.69
CA VAL A 392 -3.82 8.89 -9.39
C VAL A 392 -3.63 9.19 -10.88
N ASP A 393 -2.42 8.97 -11.38
CA ASP A 393 -2.03 9.20 -12.78
C ASP A 393 -2.49 8.05 -13.69
N TRP A 394 -2.30 6.81 -13.22
CA TRP A 394 -2.78 5.62 -13.90
C TRP A 394 -2.88 4.43 -12.95
N VAL A 395 -3.70 3.45 -13.37
CA VAL A 395 -3.75 2.10 -12.80
C VAL A 395 -3.46 1.10 -13.92
N ARG A 396 -2.66 0.06 -13.63
CA ARG A 396 -2.31 -1.02 -14.57
C ARG A 396 -2.32 -2.36 -13.89
N VAL A 397 -2.83 -3.35 -14.60
CA VAL A 397 -2.71 -4.76 -14.21
C VAL A 397 -2.00 -5.51 -15.32
N PHE A 398 -0.94 -6.24 -14.98
CA PHE A 398 -0.17 -7.07 -15.91
C PHE A 398 -0.39 -8.53 -15.56
N ASP A 399 -0.80 -9.32 -16.53
CA ASP A 399 -1.08 -10.76 -16.36
C ASP A 399 0.14 -11.53 -15.80
N ALA A 400 -0.13 -12.52 -14.97
CA ALA A 400 0.83 -13.46 -14.41
C ALA A 400 1.66 -14.24 -15.46
N SER A 401 1.12 -14.48 -16.64
CA SER A 401 1.85 -15.12 -17.75
C SER A 401 3.01 -14.26 -18.25
N SER A 402 2.89 -12.94 -18.11
CA SER A 402 3.96 -11.98 -18.39
C SER A 402 5.07 -12.01 -17.32
N SER A 403 4.76 -12.46 -16.10
CA SER A 403 5.65 -12.44 -14.93
C SER A 403 6.65 -13.60 -14.86
N ARG A 404 6.56 -14.60 -15.73
CA ARG A 404 7.53 -15.75 -15.78
C ARG A 404 8.99 -15.33 -15.89
N SER A 405 9.27 -14.05 -16.03
CA SER A 405 10.60 -13.45 -16.19
C SER A 405 11.15 -12.76 -14.94
N THR A 406 10.41 -12.64 -13.83
CA THR A 406 10.93 -12.06 -12.57
C THR A 406 11.88 -13.03 -11.84
N ARG A 407 12.79 -13.69 -12.57
CA ARG A 407 13.86 -14.46 -11.95
C ARG A 407 14.87 -13.53 -11.32
N THR A 408 14.72 -13.28 -10.03
CA THR A 408 15.80 -12.72 -9.21
C THR A 408 16.97 -13.71 -9.20
N THR A 409 18.05 -13.36 -9.87
CA THR A 409 19.25 -14.19 -9.92
C THR A 409 20.36 -13.56 -9.08
N ARG A 410 20.79 -14.24 -8.00
CA ARG A 410 21.93 -13.81 -7.19
C ARG A 410 23.22 -13.88 -8.01
N GLY A 411 23.96 -12.80 -8.07
CA GLY A 411 25.22 -12.69 -8.78
C GLY A 411 26.40 -13.33 -8.02
N ARG A 412 27.50 -13.57 -8.73
CA ARG A 412 28.77 -14.06 -8.18
C ARG A 412 29.89 -13.04 -8.46
N HIS A 413 30.92 -13.09 -7.63
CA HIS A 413 32.19 -12.41 -7.90
C HIS A 413 32.74 -12.91 -9.25
N VAL A 414 33.13 -11.99 -10.13
CA VAL A 414 33.81 -12.29 -11.37
C VAL A 414 35.28 -11.94 -11.17
N SER A 415 36.12 -12.95 -10.92
CA SER A 415 37.57 -12.81 -11.10
C SER A 415 37.86 -12.70 -12.58
N ARG A 416 38.83 -11.84 -12.95
CA ARG A 416 39.34 -11.71 -14.32
C ARG A 416 40.08 -12.95 -14.74
#